data_7ed0f959776eefc357a51ad4258b46a4
#
_entry.id   7ed0f959776eefc357a51ad4258b46a4
#
_cell.length_a   1.000
_cell.length_b   1.000
_cell.length_c   1.000
_cell.angle_alpha   90.00
_cell.angle_beta   90.00
_cell.angle_gamma   90.00
#
_symmetry.space_group_name_H-M   'P 1'
#
loop_
_entity.id
_entity.type
_entity.pdbx_description
1 polymer ?
#
loop_
_entity_poly.entity_id
_entity_poly.type
_entity_poly.pdbx_seq_one_letter_code
_entity_poly.pdbx_strand_id
1 'polypeptide(L)'
;MNATSAIQKLLDELERLPGIGPKSAQRIAYWILNEDRVDATRLAQAIIEVKDTVHFCSRCFNYAQDELCDICASPKRDQNTICVVSEPRDIPPIERTGTFSGVYHVLGGALSPLEGIGPDDLHIAELLARLNNPSVAEVILATNPNIEGETTASYLARLIKPLGVKVSRLASGLPVGGDLEFADEVTLGRAIEARREL
;
A
#
# COMPACT_ATOMS: atom_id res chain seq x y z
N MET A 1 9.40 34.70 -19.03
CA MET A 1 10.88 34.51 -19.09
C MET A 1 11.15 33.38 -20.05
N ASN A 2 11.94 33.61 -21.11
CA ASN A 2 12.35 32.53 -21.99
C ASN A 2 13.41 31.69 -21.25
N ALA A 3 12.98 30.55 -20.70
CA ALA A 3 13.91 29.58 -20.12
C ALA A 3 14.83 29.04 -21.26
N THR A 4 16.09 28.75 -20.93
CA THR A 4 16.96 28.02 -21.89
C THR A 4 16.34 26.65 -22.16
N SER A 5 16.62 26.06 -23.33
CA SER A 5 16.00 24.77 -23.69
C SER A 5 16.22 23.66 -22.63
N ALA A 6 17.32 23.71 -21.88
CA ALA A 6 17.62 22.77 -20.80
C ALA A 6 16.74 22.98 -19.55
N ILE A 7 16.52 24.26 -19.18
CA ILE A 7 15.62 24.57 -18.05
C ILE A 7 14.19 24.20 -18.39
N GLN A 8 13.75 24.47 -19.62
CA GLN A 8 12.41 24.10 -20.04
C GLN A 8 12.19 22.58 -19.98
N LYS A 9 13.12 21.78 -20.47
CA LYS A 9 13.05 20.31 -20.38
C LYS A 9 12.93 19.83 -18.92
N LEU A 10 13.69 20.44 -18.00
CA LEU A 10 13.60 20.09 -16.59
C LEU A 10 12.23 20.45 -16.01
N LEU A 11 11.69 21.61 -16.34
CA LEU A 11 10.35 22.03 -15.91
C LEU A 11 9.27 21.07 -16.43
N ASP A 12 9.33 20.72 -17.72
CA ASP A 12 8.38 19.82 -18.34
C ASP A 12 8.37 18.43 -17.66
N GLU A 13 9.56 17.88 -17.33
CA GLU A 13 9.65 16.60 -16.63
C GLU A 13 9.19 16.70 -15.16
N LEU A 14 9.46 17.80 -14.46
CA LEU A 14 8.98 18.00 -13.10
C LEU A 14 7.45 18.16 -13.05
N GLU A 15 6.84 18.83 -14.03
CA GLU A 15 5.40 19.00 -14.11
C GLU A 15 4.64 17.69 -14.42
N ARG A 16 5.32 16.67 -14.94
CA ARG A 16 4.75 15.32 -15.12
C ARG A 16 4.61 14.55 -13.81
N LEU A 17 5.27 15.00 -12.75
CA LEU A 17 5.17 14.34 -11.44
C LEU A 17 3.83 14.67 -10.77
N PRO A 18 3.13 13.66 -10.21
CA PRO A 18 1.83 13.89 -9.57
C PRO A 18 1.96 14.89 -8.41
N GLY A 19 1.06 15.87 -8.38
CA GLY A 19 1.04 16.92 -7.34
C GLY A 19 2.06 18.05 -7.55
N ILE A 20 2.86 18.03 -8.61
CA ILE A 20 3.79 19.11 -8.95
C ILE A 20 3.22 19.96 -10.09
N GLY A 21 2.73 21.15 -9.74
CA GLY A 21 2.31 22.14 -10.72
C GLY A 21 3.43 23.09 -11.12
N PRO A 22 3.20 24.03 -12.09
CA PRO A 22 4.20 24.92 -12.65
C PRO A 22 5.01 25.72 -11.61
N LYS A 23 4.35 26.25 -10.57
CA LYS A 23 5.03 26.99 -9.50
C LYS A 23 5.99 26.14 -8.68
N SER A 24 5.60 24.91 -8.38
CA SER A 24 6.46 23.95 -7.66
C SER A 24 7.60 23.47 -8.53
N ALA A 25 7.34 23.16 -9.80
CA ALA A 25 8.36 22.79 -10.78
C ALA A 25 9.44 23.88 -10.92
N GLN A 26 9.03 25.14 -11.07
CA GLN A 26 9.95 26.28 -11.10
C GLN A 26 10.80 26.37 -9.85
N ARG A 27 10.21 26.25 -8.67
CA ARG A 27 10.94 26.33 -7.40
C ARG A 27 11.98 25.22 -7.28
N ILE A 28 11.64 24.00 -7.68
CA ILE A 28 12.54 22.83 -7.68
C ILE A 28 13.66 23.03 -8.72
N ALA A 29 13.33 23.45 -9.93
CA ALA A 29 14.30 23.67 -10.99
C ALA A 29 15.34 24.74 -10.61
N TYR A 30 14.90 25.86 -10.05
CA TYR A 30 15.82 26.90 -9.59
C TYR A 30 16.66 26.47 -8.38
N TRP A 31 16.10 25.66 -7.48
CA TRP A 31 16.89 25.08 -6.40
C TRP A 31 17.99 24.18 -6.97
N ILE A 32 17.69 23.27 -7.90
CA ILE A 32 18.69 22.39 -8.56
C ILE A 32 19.77 23.21 -9.28
N LEU A 33 19.42 24.33 -9.91
CA LEU A 33 20.38 25.19 -10.59
C LEU A 33 21.35 25.91 -9.65
N ASN A 34 20.94 26.16 -8.40
CA ASN A 34 21.76 26.82 -7.39
C ASN A 34 22.58 25.85 -6.53
N GLU A 35 22.24 24.56 -6.54
CA GLU A 35 22.99 23.53 -5.83
C GLU A 35 24.22 23.07 -6.63
N ASP A 36 25.17 22.49 -5.92
CA ASP A 36 26.35 21.88 -6.54
C ASP A 36 25.96 20.72 -7.46
N ARG A 37 26.71 20.56 -8.54
CA ARG A 37 26.51 19.45 -9.48
C ARG A 37 26.49 18.08 -8.80
N VAL A 38 27.23 17.91 -7.71
CA VAL A 38 27.28 16.66 -6.92
C VAL A 38 25.90 16.32 -6.37
N ASP A 39 25.18 17.29 -5.83
CA ASP A 39 23.84 17.09 -5.25
C ASP A 39 22.80 16.78 -6.32
N ALA A 40 22.84 17.49 -7.44
CA ALA A 40 21.98 17.20 -8.59
C ALA A 40 22.24 15.78 -9.15
N THR A 41 23.53 15.37 -9.23
CA THR A 41 23.90 14.02 -9.69
C THR A 41 23.41 12.95 -8.72
N ARG A 42 23.54 13.18 -7.42
CA ARG A 42 23.05 12.23 -6.38
C ARG A 42 21.55 12.01 -6.49
N LEU A 43 20.77 13.07 -6.68
CA LEU A 43 19.32 12.97 -6.87
C LEU A 43 18.98 12.18 -8.15
N ALA A 44 19.63 12.49 -9.27
CA ALA A 44 19.41 11.79 -10.53
C ALA A 44 19.75 10.29 -10.41
N GLN A 45 20.88 9.96 -9.77
CA GLN A 45 21.28 8.58 -9.53
C GLN A 45 20.29 7.83 -8.64
N ALA A 46 19.80 8.43 -7.57
CA ALA A 46 18.80 7.80 -6.69
C ALA A 46 17.50 7.46 -7.44
N ILE A 47 17.06 8.33 -8.37
CA ILE A 47 15.89 8.07 -9.22
C ILE A 47 16.13 6.87 -10.14
N ILE A 48 17.29 6.79 -10.76
CA ILE A 48 17.67 5.69 -11.67
C ILE A 48 17.79 4.39 -10.86
N GLU A 49 18.51 4.41 -9.73
CA GLU A 49 18.74 3.25 -8.87
C GLU A 49 17.42 2.59 -8.42
N VAL A 50 16.43 3.39 -8.00
CA VAL A 50 15.10 2.86 -7.63
C VAL A 50 14.46 2.12 -8.81
N LYS A 51 14.60 2.63 -10.05
CA LYS A 51 14.03 2.00 -11.24
C LYS A 51 14.75 0.71 -11.64
N ASP A 52 16.06 0.65 -11.38
CA ASP A 52 16.91 -0.46 -11.80
C ASP A 52 16.92 -1.60 -10.76
N THR A 53 16.76 -1.27 -9.46
CA THR A 53 16.96 -2.26 -8.38
C THR A 53 15.67 -2.67 -7.67
N VAL A 54 14.63 -1.82 -7.69
CA VAL A 54 13.38 -2.13 -6.96
C VAL A 54 12.40 -2.88 -7.86
N HIS A 55 12.00 -4.05 -7.41
CA HIS A 55 10.99 -4.90 -8.04
C HIS A 55 9.97 -5.42 -7.01
N PHE A 56 9.04 -6.23 -7.44
CA PHE A 56 8.09 -6.87 -6.53
C PHE A 56 8.69 -8.15 -5.92
N CYS A 57 8.50 -8.30 -4.61
CA CYS A 57 8.82 -9.51 -3.87
C CYS A 57 8.10 -10.72 -4.49
N SER A 58 8.83 -11.79 -4.79
CA SER A 58 8.29 -13.02 -5.42
C SER A 58 7.20 -13.72 -4.59
N ARG A 59 7.13 -13.42 -3.27
CA ARG A 59 6.17 -14.05 -2.35
C ARG A 59 4.95 -13.20 -2.06
N CYS A 60 5.13 -11.89 -1.80
CA CYS A 60 4.06 -11.06 -1.27
C CYS A 60 3.73 -9.83 -2.11
N PHE A 61 4.45 -9.56 -3.19
CA PHE A 61 4.28 -8.43 -4.11
C PHE A 61 4.50 -7.05 -3.47
N ASN A 62 5.13 -6.98 -2.28
CA ASN A 62 5.69 -5.74 -1.76
C ASN A 62 6.95 -5.35 -2.54
N TYR A 63 7.40 -4.11 -2.42
CA TYR A 63 8.68 -3.70 -3.00
C TYR A 63 9.85 -4.43 -2.33
N ALA A 64 10.82 -4.84 -3.15
CA ALA A 64 12.02 -5.57 -2.75
C ALA A 64 13.21 -5.18 -3.65
N GLN A 65 14.42 -5.33 -3.14
CA GLN A 65 15.67 -5.27 -3.93
C GLN A 65 16.26 -6.67 -4.16
N ASP A 66 15.93 -7.61 -3.29
CA ASP A 66 16.26 -9.04 -3.42
C ASP A 66 14.99 -9.83 -3.78
N GLU A 67 15.12 -11.12 -4.08
CA GLU A 67 13.99 -12.01 -4.41
C GLU A 67 12.82 -11.88 -3.42
N LEU A 68 13.14 -11.75 -2.12
CA LEU A 68 12.17 -11.52 -1.05
C LEU A 68 12.41 -10.16 -0.40
N CYS A 69 11.33 -9.46 -0.07
CA CYS A 69 11.41 -8.26 0.75
C CYS A 69 11.85 -8.59 2.20
N ASP A 70 12.34 -7.59 2.92
CA ASP A 70 12.84 -7.73 4.30
C ASP A 70 11.83 -8.39 5.25
N ILE A 71 10.53 -8.17 5.04
CA ILE A 71 9.47 -8.77 5.85
C ILE A 71 9.36 -10.27 5.56
N CYS A 72 9.34 -10.67 4.29
CA CYS A 72 9.24 -12.08 3.90
C CYS A 72 10.50 -12.88 4.19
N ALA A 73 11.67 -12.25 4.15
CA ALA A 73 12.97 -12.86 4.45
C ALA A 73 13.22 -12.99 5.96
N SER A 74 12.54 -12.22 6.79
CA SER A 74 12.79 -12.18 8.22
C SER A 74 12.32 -13.45 8.94
N PRO A 75 13.20 -14.18 9.64
CA PRO A 75 12.81 -15.35 10.44
C PRO A 75 12.04 -14.99 11.71
N LYS A 76 11.97 -13.71 12.07
CA LYS A 76 11.25 -13.23 13.25
C LYS A 76 9.76 -13.03 12.99
N ARG A 77 9.34 -13.10 11.72
CA ARG A 77 7.94 -12.90 11.32
C ARG A 77 7.12 -14.17 11.47
N ASP A 78 5.93 -14.04 12.02
CA ASP A 78 4.95 -15.11 12.08
C ASP A 78 4.42 -15.42 10.67
N GLN A 79 4.81 -16.57 10.13
CA GLN A 79 4.38 -17.02 8.81
C GLN A 79 2.94 -17.58 8.78
N ASN A 80 2.31 -17.73 9.95
CA ASN A 80 0.97 -18.30 10.07
C ASN A 80 -0.13 -17.24 9.91
N THR A 81 0.23 -15.94 9.97
CA THR A 81 -0.70 -14.83 9.86
C THR A 81 -0.35 -13.96 8.66
N ILE A 82 -1.28 -13.84 7.71
CA ILE A 82 -1.11 -13.03 6.48
C ILE A 82 -2.03 -11.82 6.55
N CYS A 83 -1.44 -10.61 6.49
CA CYS A 83 -2.18 -9.37 6.32
C CYS A 83 -2.28 -9.01 4.83
N VAL A 84 -3.49 -8.98 4.29
CA VAL A 84 -3.76 -8.68 2.89
C VAL A 84 -4.06 -7.19 2.75
N VAL A 85 -3.28 -6.50 1.93
CA VAL A 85 -3.41 -5.06 1.64
C VAL A 85 -3.64 -4.83 0.15
N SER A 86 -4.19 -3.67 -0.22
CA SER A 86 -4.41 -3.33 -1.62
C SER A 86 -3.09 -3.00 -2.33
N GLU A 87 -2.24 -2.18 -1.72
CA GLU A 87 -1.00 -1.70 -2.34
C GLU A 87 0.20 -1.76 -1.39
N PRO A 88 1.45 -1.76 -1.90
CA PRO A 88 2.65 -1.76 -1.05
C PRO A 88 2.70 -0.58 -0.07
N ARG A 89 2.15 0.58 -0.46
CA ARG A 89 2.10 1.80 0.39
C ARG A 89 1.24 1.65 1.64
N ASP A 90 0.38 0.63 1.69
CA ASP A 90 -0.49 0.36 2.85
C ASP A 90 0.28 -0.35 3.98
N ILE A 91 1.42 -0.97 3.67
CA ILE A 91 2.24 -1.71 4.64
C ILE A 91 2.91 -0.80 5.68
N PRO A 92 3.62 0.30 5.30
CA PRO A 92 4.34 1.12 6.27
C PRO A 92 3.48 1.72 7.40
N PRO A 93 2.22 2.14 7.18
CA PRO A 93 1.34 2.55 8.28
C PRO A 93 1.10 1.44 9.30
N ILE A 94 0.88 0.20 8.86
CA ILE A 94 0.66 -0.95 9.74
C ILE A 94 1.94 -1.29 10.51
N GLU A 95 3.09 -1.32 9.82
CA GLU A 95 4.40 -1.58 10.45
C GLU A 95 4.74 -0.56 11.54
N ARG A 96 4.42 0.73 11.33
CA ARG A 96 4.68 1.78 12.33
C ARG A 96 3.92 1.58 13.64
N THR A 97 2.83 0.80 13.65
CA THR A 97 2.11 0.49 14.89
C THR A 97 2.91 -0.40 15.82
N GLY A 98 3.82 -1.21 15.28
CA GLY A 98 4.58 -2.21 16.04
C GLY A 98 3.74 -3.36 16.61
N THR A 99 2.44 -3.44 16.28
CA THR A 99 1.51 -4.44 16.84
C THR A 99 1.34 -5.67 15.98
N PHE A 100 1.77 -5.64 14.72
CA PHE A 100 1.65 -6.75 13.78
C PHE A 100 3.00 -7.42 13.54
N SER A 101 3.08 -8.71 13.79
CA SER A 101 4.30 -9.53 13.61
C SER A 101 4.22 -10.52 12.45
N GLY A 102 3.09 -10.59 11.74
CA GLY A 102 2.89 -11.49 10.60
C GLY A 102 3.57 -11.05 9.31
N VAL A 103 3.18 -11.67 8.22
CA VAL A 103 3.63 -11.34 6.87
C VAL A 103 2.51 -10.71 6.05
N TYR A 104 2.86 -10.14 4.90
CA TYR A 104 1.88 -9.45 4.05
C TYR A 104 1.60 -10.20 2.74
N HIS A 105 0.51 -9.81 2.10
CA HIS A 105 0.22 -10.08 0.72
C HIS A 105 -0.42 -8.85 0.08
N VAL A 106 0.18 -8.37 -1.00
CA VAL A 106 -0.26 -7.18 -1.73
C VAL A 106 -1.07 -7.64 -2.94
N LEU A 107 -2.30 -7.14 -3.06
CA LEU A 107 -3.20 -7.50 -4.16
C LEU A 107 -2.85 -6.80 -5.48
N GLY A 108 -2.20 -5.64 -5.44
CA GLY A 108 -1.94 -4.79 -6.60
C GLY A 108 -3.08 -3.82 -6.92
N GLY A 109 -4.14 -3.77 -6.09
CA GLY A 109 -5.30 -2.90 -6.26
C GLY A 109 -6.50 -3.39 -5.47
N ALA A 110 -7.69 -3.01 -5.94
CA ALA A 110 -8.99 -3.45 -5.43
C ALA A 110 -9.93 -3.76 -6.60
N LEU A 111 -10.92 -4.62 -6.38
CA LEU A 111 -11.97 -4.89 -7.39
C LEU A 111 -12.73 -3.60 -7.69
N SER A 112 -12.74 -3.18 -8.94
CA SER A 112 -13.42 -1.98 -9.41
C SER A 112 -14.04 -2.23 -10.79
N PRO A 113 -15.30 -2.68 -10.85
CA PRO A 113 -15.99 -2.90 -12.12
C PRO A 113 -16.08 -1.64 -12.99
N LEU A 114 -16.11 -0.46 -12.36
CA LEU A 114 -16.17 0.81 -13.09
C LEU A 114 -14.85 1.12 -13.80
N GLU A 115 -13.73 0.67 -13.25
CA GLU A 115 -12.39 0.82 -13.85
C GLU A 115 -11.97 -0.42 -14.64
N GLY A 116 -12.84 -1.44 -14.73
CA GLY A 116 -12.57 -2.69 -15.43
C GLY A 116 -11.62 -3.63 -14.69
N ILE A 117 -11.35 -3.40 -13.38
CA ILE A 117 -10.46 -4.22 -12.58
C ILE A 117 -11.24 -5.41 -12.02
N GLY A 118 -10.93 -6.60 -12.55
CA GLY A 118 -11.48 -7.89 -12.13
C GLY A 118 -10.56 -8.68 -11.19
N PRO A 119 -10.98 -9.88 -10.76
CA PRO A 119 -10.17 -10.74 -9.91
C PRO A 119 -8.85 -11.19 -10.54
N ASP A 120 -8.81 -11.34 -11.86
CA ASP A 120 -7.64 -11.79 -12.62
C ASP A 120 -6.57 -10.68 -12.79
N ASP A 121 -6.93 -9.43 -12.53
CA ASP A 121 -6.01 -8.30 -12.55
C ASP A 121 -5.31 -8.10 -11.20
N LEU A 122 -5.70 -8.89 -10.18
CA LEU A 122 -5.18 -8.80 -8.82
C LEU A 122 -4.46 -10.11 -8.44
N HIS A 123 -3.49 -10.04 -7.52
CA HIS A 123 -2.74 -11.19 -7.02
C HIS A 123 -3.56 -12.11 -6.08
N ILE A 124 -4.81 -12.40 -6.48
CA ILE A 124 -5.73 -13.25 -5.69
C ILE A 124 -5.36 -14.73 -5.84
N ALA A 125 -5.01 -15.15 -7.05
CA ALA A 125 -4.61 -16.54 -7.30
C ALA A 125 -3.36 -16.93 -6.48
N GLU A 126 -2.39 -16.03 -6.41
CA GLU A 126 -1.16 -16.20 -5.63
C GLU A 126 -1.44 -16.19 -4.12
N LEU A 127 -2.39 -15.40 -3.65
CA LEU A 127 -2.85 -15.46 -2.26
C LEU A 127 -3.41 -16.84 -1.96
N LEU A 128 -4.33 -17.34 -2.78
CA LEU A 128 -4.94 -18.66 -2.59
C LEU A 128 -3.90 -19.79 -2.65
N ALA A 129 -2.91 -19.69 -3.54
CA ALA A 129 -1.80 -20.63 -3.60
C ALA A 129 -0.98 -20.65 -2.30
N ARG A 130 -0.76 -19.49 -1.65
CA ARG A 130 -0.10 -19.42 -0.33
C ARG A 130 -0.91 -20.10 0.78
N LEU A 131 -2.24 -20.09 0.69
CA LEU A 131 -3.12 -20.71 1.68
C LEU A 131 -3.17 -22.24 1.59
N ASN A 132 -2.60 -22.84 0.55
CA ASN A 132 -2.40 -24.29 0.50
C ASN A 132 -1.36 -24.78 1.55
N ASN A 133 -0.59 -23.87 2.13
CA ASN A 133 0.28 -24.17 3.25
C ASN A 133 -0.56 -24.33 4.53
N PRO A 134 -0.61 -25.54 5.15
CA PRO A 134 -1.44 -25.81 6.32
C PRO A 134 -1.03 -25.01 7.58
N SER A 135 0.14 -24.37 7.57
CA SER A 135 0.58 -23.53 8.69
C SER A 135 -0.13 -22.17 8.73
N VAL A 136 -0.76 -21.72 7.64
CA VAL A 136 -1.48 -20.45 7.63
C VAL A 136 -2.78 -20.58 8.41
N ALA A 137 -2.85 -19.93 9.56
CA ALA A 137 -3.98 -19.99 10.48
C ALA A 137 -4.97 -18.82 10.29
N GLU A 138 -4.47 -17.65 9.91
CA GLU A 138 -5.30 -16.44 9.79
C GLU A 138 -4.92 -15.57 8.60
N VAL A 139 -5.94 -15.04 7.93
CA VAL A 139 -5.85 -13.97 6.95
C VAL A 139 -6.58 -12.74 7.48
N ILE A 140 -5.85 -11.63 7.63
CA ILE A 140 -6.39 -10.33 8.01
C ILE A 140 -6.61 -9.52 6.74
N LEU A 141 -7.85 -9.18 6.42
CA LEU A 141 -8.18 -8.34 5.28
C LEU A 141 -8.06 -6.87 5.68
N ALA A 142 -7.00 -6.21 5.21
CA ALA A 142 -6.66 -4.82 5.50
C ALA A 142 -6.78 -3.92 4.26
N THR A 143 -7.74 -4.22 3.38
CA THR A 143 -8.10 -3.33 2.27
C THR A 143 -8.74 -2.05 2.77
N ASN A 144 -8.68 -0.98 1.98
CA ASN A 144 -9.24 0.31 2.35
C ASN A 144 -10.72 0.22 2.77
N PRO A 145 -11.20 1.04 3.71
CA PRO A 145 -12.60 1.03 4.17
C PRO A 145 -13.53 1.84 3.23
N ASN A 146 -13.28 1.77 1.92
CA ASN A 146 -14.13 2.31 0.86
C ASN A 146 -14.93 1.19 0.17
N ILE A 147 -15.77 1.53 -0.79
CA ILE A 147 -16.68 0.58 -1.48
C ILE A 147 -15.89 -0.53 -2.18
N GLU A 148 -14.84 -0.20 -2.89
CA GLU A 148 -13.99 -1.14 -3.62
C GLU A 148 -13.27 -2.08 -2.66
N GLY A 149 -12.69 -1.54 -1.58
CA GLY A 149 -11.98 -2.34 -0.57
C GLY A 149 -12.92 -3.25 0.23
N GLU A 150 -14.15 -2.82 0.54
CA GLU A 150 -15.19 -3.66 1.17
C GLU A 150 -15.65 -4.78 0.23
N THR A 151 -15.84 -4.46 -1.05
CA THR A 151 -16.21 -5.44 -2.07
C THR A 151 -15.11 -6.49 -2.23
N THR A 152 -13.84 -6.04 -2.30
CA THR A 152 -12.68 -6.91 -2.39
C THR A 152 -12.55 -7.81 -1.16
N ALA A 153 -12.70 -7.26 0.04
CA ALA A 153 -12.66 -8.05 1.28
C ALA A 153 -13.77 -9.10 1.34
N SER A 154 -14.99 -8.74 0.95
CA SER A 154 -16.13 -9.65 0.91
C SER A 154 -15.93 -10.77 -0.11
N TYR A 155 -15.35 -10.46 -1.25
CA TYR A 155 -15.00 -11.43 -2.28
C TYR A 155 -13.94 -12.41 -1.77
N LEU A 156 -12.83 -11.92 -1.22
CA LEU A 156 -11.77 -12.74 -0.64
C LEU A 156 -12.26 -13.61 0.50
N ALA A 157 -13.09 -13.07 1.40
CA ALA A 157 -13.65 -13.84 2.49
C ALA A 157 -14.47 -15.06 2.01
N ARG A 158 -15.23 -14.90 0.91
CA ARG A 158 -15.98 -16.02 0.30
C ARG A 158 -15.07 -17.10 -0.29
N LEU A 159 -13.92 -16.72 -0.81
CA LEU A 159 -12.95 -17.69 -1.36
C LEU A 159 -12.14 -18.38 -0.26
N ILE A 160 -11.78 -17.67 0.79
CA ILE A 160 -10.84 -18.16 1.83
C ILE A 160 -11.55 -18.99 2.90
N LYS A 161 -12.76 -18.57 3.34
CA LYS A 161 -13.50 -19.29 4.40
C LYS A 161 -13.68 -20.80 4.15
N PRO A 162 -14.00 -21.27 2.91
CA PRO A 162 -14.13 -22.69 2.63
C PRO A 162 -12.83 -23.49 2.80
N LEU A 163 -11.65 -22.82 2.78
CA LEU A 163 -10.35 -23.44 3.00
C LEU A 163 -10.07 -23.74 4.48
N GLY A 164 -10.95 -23.33 5.40
CA GLY A 164 -10.78 -23.55 6.84
C GLY A 164 -9.83 -22.54 7.51
N VAL A 165 -9.37 -21.52 6.79
CA VAL A 165 -8.51 -20.47 7.32
C VAL A 165 -9.38 -19.41 8.00
N LYS A 166 -8.98 -18.94 9.19
CA LYS A 166 -9.63 -17.83 9.88
C LYS A 166 -9.49 -16.56 9.05
N VAL A 167 -10.61 -15.88 8.79
CA VAL A 167 -10.63 -14.59 8.09
C VAL A 167 -11.09 -13.52 9.06
N SER A 168 -10.28 -12.50 9.24
CA SER A 168 -10.58 -11.31 10.05
C SER A 168 -10.43 -10.03 9.21
N ARG A 169 -10.92 -8.92 9.73
CA ARG A 169 -10.82 -7.60 9.14
C ARG A 169 -10.38 -6.60 10.19
N LEU A 170 -9.70 -5.54 9.76
CA LEU A 170 -9.39 -4.44 10.66
C LEU A 170 -10.69 -3.86 11.23
N ALA A 171 -10.71 -3.62 12.54
CA ALA A 171 -11.85 -3.00 13.20
C ALA A 171 -12.08 -1.59 12.66
N SER A 172 -13.36 -1.28 12.39
CA SER A 172 -13.80 0.08 12.07
C SER A 172 -14.35 0.72 13.34
N GLY A 173 -14.08 2.01 13.52
CA GLY A 173 -14.60 2.71 14.71
C GLY A 173 -14.11 4.15 14.81
N LEU A 174 -14.39 4.78 15.93
CA LEU A 174 -14.02 6.15 16.22
C LEU A 174 -12.50 6.30 16.35
N PRO A 175 -11.91 7.36 15.78
CA PRO A 175 -10.50 7.64 15.98
C PRO A 175 -10.21 8.00 17.43
N VAL A 176 -9.07 7.55 17.94
CA VAL A 176 -8.61 7.90 19.29
C VAL A 176 -8.31 9.40 19.37
N GLY A 177 -8.87 10.07 20.38
CA GLY A 177 -8.71 11.50 20.61
C GLY A 177 -9.68 12.40 19.83
N GLY A 178 -10.64 11.81 19.10
CA GLY A 178 -11.73 12.56 18.47
C GLY A 178 -12.94 12.67 19.40
N ASP A 179 -13.64 13.80 19.31
CA ASP A 179 -14.91 14.00 20.02
C ASP A 179 -16.05 13.32 19.27
N LEU A 180 -16.98 12.73 20.02
CA LEU A 180 -18.10 11.96 19.48
C LEU A 180 -19.02 12.82 18.61
N GLU A 181 -19.16 14.10 18.93
CA GLU A 181 -20.04 15.05 18.21
C GLU A 181 -19.59 15.34 16.76
N PHE A 182 -18.30 15.11 16.44
CA PHE A 182 -17.76 15.33 15.09
C PHE A 182 -17.71 14.04 14.25
N ALA A 183 -18.11 12.91 14.81
CA ALA A 183 -18.16 11.66 14.08
C ALA A 183 -19.35 11.65 13.11
N ASP A 184 -19.11 11.24 11.86
CA ASP A 184 -20.20 11.01 10.91
C ASP A 184 -21.06 9.80 11.31
N GLU A 185 -22.30 9.78 10.83
CA GLU A 185 -23.29 8.76 11.19
C GLU A 185 -22.85 7.34 10.82
N VAL A 186 -22.12 7.17 9.71
CA VAL A 186 -21.67 5.86 9.25
C VAL A 186 -20.56 5.33 10.15
N THR A 187 -19.58 6.18 10.49
CA THR A 187 -18.48 5.83 11.41
C THR A 187 -19.02 5.49 12.79
N LEU A 188 -19.97 6.29 13.29
CA LEU A 188 -20.59 6.05 14.60
C LEU A 188 -21.42 4.75 14.60
N GLY A 189 -22.20 4.51 13.55
CA GLY A 189 -22.96 3.26 13.38
C GLY A 189 -22.05 2.02 13.42
N ARG A 190 -20.95 2.03 12.64
CA ARG A 190 -19.96 0.95 12.65
C ARG A 190 -19.30 0.74 14.02
N ALA A 191 -19.01 1.83 14.74
CA ALA A 191 -18.44 1.76 16.08
C ALA A 191 -19.41 1.08 17.08
N ILE A 192 -20.71 1.38 16.99
CA ILE A 192 -21.75 0.76 17.81
C ILE A 192 -21.88 -0.74 17.48
N GLU A 193 -21.89 -1.10 16.20
CA GLU A 193 -21.96 -2.51 15.77
C GLU A 193 -20.73 -3.31 16.25
N ALA A 194 -19.53 -2.74 16.17
CA ALA A 194 -18.26 -3.36 16.55
C ALA A 194 -17.89 -3.17 18.03
N ARG A 195 -18.82 -2.70 18.89
CA ARG A 195 -18.56 -2.47 20.32
C ARG A 195 -18.06 -3.73 21.02
N ARG A 196 -17.16 -3.55 21.98
CA ARG A 196 -16.60 -4.64 22.81
C ARG A 196 -17.13 -4.57 24.21
N GLU A 197 -17.25 -5.73 24.86
CA GLU A 197 -17.38 -5.80 26.32
C GLU A 197 -16.07 -5.32 26.97
N LEU A 198 -16.20 -4.64 28.11
CA LEU A 198 -15.08 -4.14 28.90
C LEU A 198 -14.67 -5.15 29.98
#